data_c8085b5da2c57db1c67514b01c33a011
#
_entry.id   c8085b5da2c57db1c67514b01c33a011
#
_cell.length_a   1.000
_cell.length_b   1.000
_cell.length_c   1.000
_cell.angle_alpha   90.00
_cell.angle_beta   90.00
_cell.angle_gamma   90.00
#
_symmetry.space_group_name_H-M   'P 1'
#
loop_
_entity.id
_entity.type
_entity.pdbx_description
1 polymer ?
#
loop_
_entity_poly.entity_id
_entity_poly.type
_entity_poly.pdbx_seq_one_letter_code
_entity_poly.pdbx_strand_id
1 'polypeptide(L)'
;MTSTLRHILLTIITAFVVLLTACHEDRQQVMPMQQTMDSLMMWYEKMQGDSMEVKGEQVAHFLQQYEDDQSSPMRRLRAEWLKAKGVWFGAIKGMPDSALVYTDRAIAEMNGLSGVDELRILAMANRADFYRQLGQLDYSVDGYMLALETADSSGLANEMKIPLLLGISSAYTFMGDYQNSGIWWHKTGELVNQMDKRDLFIYYNDLGNDYYFQEHYADALDCFNKAAALVRDDENKKWDYYTALTNLGEIYVCLGQADSARVAIAQADSFFRKVDFPPILYYIETEKIKLALLDGRTQQALQMVNHCEFPTISIPAGKLLRLKAVELVMRQTGNYQRAYETHQQLHALDDSIQNANVRMQMSSRMLQYEHDKRLLEQQRTIDNERMKGRLAWVFFAVALLAIGLLSVSIWLWRKRQKIRDMEVRQQIMGMRMENTRNRITPHFIYNALTHEMLAQMEGRKVDLNALTQLLRRGVEQADMLETTLAEELTFVDYYVDIERQQMPMALFYQKEIGSDVDPQTVLLPAMTIQIFVENAIKHGLKRQGGILTVRVGRQGDATLVEVIDNGQGLGASYQEHTGMRVVRQTIQMLNERNQQQITFGIGNIPDGCRSWLLIPDNFNYNIEKI
;
A
#
# COMPACT_ATOMS: atom_id res chain seq x y z
N MET A 1 -14.15 9.13 48.78
CA MET A 1 -13.90 9.76 47.47
C MET A 1 -14.03 11.25 47.62
N THR A 2 -12.94 11.97 47.61
CA THR A 2 -12.85 13.39 47.89
C THR A 2 -13.54 14.23 46.81
N SER A 3 -14.14 15.35 47.18
CA SER A 3 -14.83 16.33 46.32
C SER A 3 -14.06 16.67 45.04
N THR A 4 -12.74 16.68 45.09
CA THR A 4 -11.83 16.92 43.98
C THR A 4 -11.89 15.83 42.90
N LEU A 5 -12.04 14.55 43.26
CA LEU A 5 -12.13 13.45 42.30
C LEU A 5 -13.46 13.46 41.52
N ARG A 6 -14.54 13.91 42.18
CA ARG A 6 -15.85 14.12 41.55
C ARG A 6 -15.83 15.27 40.54
N HIS A 7 -15.12 16.37 40.84
CA HIS A 7 -14.99 17.49 39.90
C HIS A 7 -14.14 17.13 38.68
N ILE A 8 -13.03 16.41 38.87
CA ILE A 8 -12.20 15.93 37.75
C ILE A 8 -12.97 14.93 36.86
N LEU A 9 -13.73 14.03 37.48
CA LEU A 9 -14.55 13.07 36.70
C LEU A 9 -15.68 13.77 35.94
N LEU A 10 -16.32 14.79 36.54
CA LEU A 10 -17.37 15.59 35.89
C LEU A 10 -16.79 16.40 34.72
N THR A 11 -15.58 16.97 34.86
CA THR A 11 -14.91 17.74 33.82
C THR A 11 -14.46 16.83 32.65
N ILE A 12 -14.02 15.60 32.93
CA ILE A 12 -13.66 14.61 31.89
C ILE A 12 -14.92 14.13 31.17
N ILE A 13 -16.02 13.88 31.88
CA ILE A 13 -17.29 13.46 31.27
C ILE A 13 -17.88 14.58 30.42
N THR A 14 -17.86 15.85 30.89
CA THR A 14 -18.33 17.00 30.09
C THR A 14 -17.43 17.22 28.86
N ALA A 15 -16.11 17.10 28.96
CA ALA A 15 -15.21 17.19 27.82
C ALA A 15 -15.44 16.04 26.82
N PHE A 16 -15.72 14.84 27.32
CA PHE A 16 -16.02 13.67 26.46
C PHE A 16 -17.40 13.79 25.80
N VAL A 17 -18.39 14.34 26.48
CA VAL A 17 -19.72 14.64 25.92
C VAL A 17 -19.64 15.74 24.87
N VAL A 18 -18.87 16.81 25.12
CA VAL A 18 -18.63 17.90 24.15
C VAL A 18 -17.87 17.37 22.91
N LEU A 19 -16.87 16.49 23.09
CA LEU A 19 -16.19 15.81 21.97
C LEU A 19 -17.13 14.89 21.18
N LEU A 20 -18.01 14.15 21.86
CA LEU A 20 -18.99 13.28 21.19
C LEU A 20 -20.09 14.07 20.45
N THR A 21 -20.53 15.22 21.01
CA THR A 21 -21.52 16.09 20.35
C THR A 21 -20.90 16.81 19.16
N ALA A 22 -19.66 17.33 19.26
CA ALA A 22 -18.95 17.92 18.12
C ALA A 22 -18.76 16.91 16.98
N CYS A 23 -18.32 15.67 17.28
CA CYS A 23 -18.23 14.60 16.28
C CYS A 23 -19.59 14.19 15.69
N HIS A 24 -20.69 14.40 16.39
CA HIS A 24 -22.04 14.05 15.92
C HIS A 24 -22.63 15.17 15.07
N GLU A 25 -22.40 16.43 15.41
CA GLU A 25 -22.79 17.59 14.61
C GLU A 25 -22.05 17.64 13.27
N ASP A 26 -20.74 17.38 13.25
CA ASP A 26 -19.94 17.31 12.03
C ASP A 26 -20.45 16.22 11.07
N ARG A 27 -20.82 15.05 11.58
CA ARG A 27 -21.41 13.98 10.76
C ARG A 27 -22.77 14.36 10.17
N GLN A 28 -23.61 15.05 10.91
CA GLN A 28 -24.94 15.45 10.40
C GLN A 28 -24.87 16.52 9.32
N GLN A 29 -23.84 17.37 9.30
CA GLN A 29 -23.65 18.40 8.29
C GLN A 29 -22.95 17.87 7.02
N VAL A 30 -22.00 16.93 7.16
CA VAL A 30 -21.25 16.35 6.04
C VAL A 30 -22.09 15.33 5.25
N MET A 31 -22.96 14.55 5.90
CA MET A 31 -23.78 13.53 5.23
C MET A 31 -24.65 14.05 4.08
N PRO A 32 -25.37 15.18 4.18
CA PRO A 32 -26.13 15.70 3.06
C PRO A 32 -25.26 16.14 1.89
N MET A 33 -24.05 16.66 2.17
CA MET A 33 -23.11 17.02 1.12
C MET A 33 -22.48 15.80 0.47
N GLN A 34 -22.22 14.73 1.21
CA GLN A 34 -21.76 13.47 0.61
C GLN A 34 -22.78 12.92 -0.39
N GLN A 35 -24.07 12.91 -0.06
CA GLN A 35 -25.12 12.51 -0.99
C GLN A 35 -25.18 13.41 -2.24
N THR A 36 -24.90 14.71 -2.08
CA THR A 36 -24.81 15.64 -3.20
C THR A 36 -23.59 15.32 -4.07
N MET A 37 -22.45 14.94 -3.47
CA MET A 37 -21.25 14.51 -4.20
C MET A 37 -21.50 13.21 -4.97
N ASP A 38 -22.15 12.22 -4.36
CA ASP A 38 -22.50 10.95 -5.02
C ASP A 38 -23.41 11.21 -6.24
N SER A 39 -24.38 12.13 -6.10
CA SER A 39 -25.23 12.56 -7.21
C SER A 39 -24.42 13.27 -8.30
N LEU A 40 -23.48 14.13 -7.95
CA LEU A 40 -22.60 14.84 -8.89
C LEU A 40 -21.80 13.84 -9.74
N MET A 41 -21.23 12.81 -9.12
CA MET A 41 -20.49 11.75 -9.83
C MET A 41 -21.41 10.95 -10.76
N MET A 42 -22.63 10.64 -10.34
CA MET A 42 -23.62 9.98 -11.19
C MET A 42 -23.99 10.82 -12.44
N TRP A 43 -24.12 12.15 -12.32
CA TRP A 43 -24.37 13.02 -13.50
C TRP A 43 -23.16 13.13 -14.41
N TYR A 44 -21.94 13.11 -13.83
CA TYR A 44 -20.72 13.02 -14.61
C TYR A 44 -20.70 11.75 -15.48
N GLU A 45 -21.02 10.60 -14.92
CA GLU A 45 -21.11 9.33 -15.66
C GLU A 45 -22.16 9.38 -16.78
N LYS A 46 -23.24 10.14 -16.57
CA LYS A 46 -24.29 10.36 -17.58
C LYS A 46 -24.00 11.51 -18.54
N MET A 47 -22.87 12.17 -18.43
CA MET A 47 -22.48 13.35 -19.21
C MET A 47 -23.51 14.50 -19.16
N GLN A 48 -24.13 14.71 -18.01
CA GLN A 48 -25.11 15.79 -17.79
C GLN A 48 -24.41 17.03 -17.21
N GLY A 49 -23.60 17.72 -18.03
CA GLY A 49 -22.72 18.81 -17.62
C GLY A 49 -23.41 19.95 -16.87
N ASP A 50 -24.58 20.39 -17.32
CA ASP A 50 -25.33 21.50 -16.67
C ASP A 50 -25.76 21.12 -15.24
N SER A 51 -26.20 19.89 -15.04
CA SER A 51 -26.56 19.39 -13.71
C SER A 51 -25.36 19.28 -12.77
N MET A 52 -24.18 18.93 -13.31
CA MET A 52 -22.92 18.93 -12.57
C MET A 52 -22.54 20.35 -12.11
N GLU A 53 -22.67 21.33 -12.97
CA GLU A 53 -22.32 22.73 -12.66
C GLU A 53 -23.17 23.27 -11.50
N VAL A 54 -24.50 23.14 -11.59
CA VAL A 54 -25.43 23.62 -10.56
C VAL A 54 -25.17 22.93 -9.20
N LYS A 55 -25.00 21.63 -9.20
CA LYS A 55 -24.72 20.89 -7.94
C LYS A 55 -23.32 21.14 -7.44
N GLY A 56 -22.37 21.30 -8.35
CA GLY A 56 -21.00 21.67 -8.04
C GLY A 56 -20.92 23.01 -7.31
N GLU A 57 -21.71 24.01 -7.73
CA GLU A 57 -21.80 25.30 -7.05
C GLU A 57 -22.35 25.15 -5.61
N GLN A 58 -23.33 24.28 -5.40
CA GLN A 58 -23.87 24.01 -4.05
C GLN A 58 -22.79 23.43 -3.11
N VAL A 59 -22.01 22.46 -3.59
CA VAL A 59 -20.89 21.90 -2.83
C VAL A 59 -19.81 22.94 -2.60
N ALA A 60 -19.44 23.71 -3.61
CA ALA A 60 -18.44 24.77 -3.49
C ALA A 60 -18.85 25.84 -2.46
N HIS A 61 -20.11 26.27 -2.47
CA HIS A 61 -20.64 27.22 -1.51
C HIS A 61 -20.61 26.66 -0.08
N PHE A 62 -21.00 25.41 0.12
CA PHE A 62 -20.89 24.74 1.41
C PHE A 62 -19.44 24.69 1.89
N LEU A 63 -18.51 24.22 1.06
CA LEU A 63 -17.09 24.12 1.43
C LEU A 63 -16.46 25.47 1.75
N GLN A 64 -16.92 26.56 1.11
CA GLN A 64 -16.47 27.92 1.42
C GLN A 64 -16.88 28.37 2.82
N GLN A 65 -18.06 27.97 3.32
CA GLN A 65 -18.50 28.28 4.68
C GLN A 65 -17.65 27.57 5.75
N TYR A 66 -16.99 26.47 5.40
CA TYR A 66 -16.16 25.64 6.28
C TYR A 66 -14.70 25.57 5.78
N GLU A 67 -14.17 26.66 5.22
CA GLU A 67 -12.83 26.69 4.63
C GLU A 67 -11.73 26.38 5.67
N ASP A 68 -11.90 26.88 6.89
CA ASP A 68 -10.93 26.69 7.99
C ASP A 68 -11.06 25.34 8.72
N ASP A 69 -12.10 24.55 8.41
CA ASP A 69 -12.31 23.26 9.06
C ASP A 69 -11.33 22.20 8.54
N GLN A 70 -10.38 21.80 9.38
CA GLN A 70 -9.34 20.81 9.09
C GLN A 70 -9.71 19.39 9.57
N SER A 71 -10.97 19.15 9.96
CA SER A 71 -11.43 17.82 10.35
C SER A 71 -11.28 16.80 9.20
N SER A 72 -11.01 15.54 9.53
CA SER A 72 -10.84 14.49 8.54
C SER A 72 -12.05 14.33 7.59
N PRO A 73 -13.32 14.41 8.06
CA PRO A 73 -14.48 14.36 7.17
C PRO A 73 -14.53 15.52 6.18
N MET A 74 -14.24 16.75 6.63
CA MET A 74 -14.27 17.94 5.76
C MET A 74 -13.14 17.93 4.74
N ARG A 75 -11.94 17.54 5.16
CA ARG A 75 -10.80 17.37 4.23
C ARG A 75 -11.09 16.29 3.19
N ARG A 76 -11.71 15.18 3.58
CA ARG A 76 -12.13 14.14 2.65
C ARG A 76 -13.15 14.69 1.64
N LEU A 77 -14.19 15.39 2.11
CA LEU A 77 -15.19 15.97 1.24
C LEU A 77 -14.58 16.99 0.26
N ARG A 78 -13.65 17.84 0.73
CA ARG A 78 -12.89 18.75 -0.15
C ARG A 78 -12.08 18.00 -1.21
N ALA A 79 -11.41 16.92 -0.82
CA ALA A 79 -10.64 16.10 -1.74
C ALA A 79 -11.54 15.49 -2.83
N GLU A 80 -12.68 14.93 -2.45
CA GLU A 80 -13.67 14.37 -3.38
C GLU A 80 -14.20 15.44 -4.34
N TRP A 81 -14.55 16.62 -3.83
CA TRP A 81 -14.99 17.75 -4.62
C TRP A 81 -13.92 18.24 -5.61
N LEU A 82 -12.70 18.44 -5.13
CA LEU A 82 -11.59 18.90 -5.97
C LEU A 82 -11.25 17.88 -7.05
N LYS A 83 -11.30 16.56 -6.74
CA LYS A 83 -11.16 15.50 -7.74
C LYS A 83 -12.25 15.58 -8.79
N ALA A 84 -13.53 15.69 -8.38
CA ALA A 84 -14.65 15.80 -9.31
C ALA A 84 -14.55 17.04 -10.20
N LYS A 85 -14.13 18.17 -9.61
CA LYS A 85 -13.90 19.43 -10.36
C LYS A 85 -12.75 19.30 -11.36
N GLY A 86 -11.68 18.58 -11.00
CA GLY A 86 -10.60 18.25 -11.94
C GLY A 86 -11.12 17.45 -13.13
N VAL A 87 -11.90 16.40 -12.87
CA VAL A 87 -12.52 15.59 -13.94
C VAL A 87 -13.45 16.43 -14.82
N TRP A 88 -14.24 17.31 -14.24
CA TRP A 88 -15.11 18.21 -15.00
C TRP A 88 -14.33 19.13 -15.94
N PHE A 89 -13.23 19.74 -15.46
CA PHE A 89 -12.39 20.56 -16.32
C PHE A 89 -11.69 19.74 -17.42
N GLY A 90 -11.14 18.58 -17.09
CA GLY A 90 -10.41 17.76 -18.05
C GLY A 90 -11.31 17.09 -19.08
N ALA A 91 -12.32 16.35 -18.61
CA ALA A 91 -13.14 15.51 -19.49
C ALA A 91 -14.31 16.27 -20.15
N ILE A 92 -14.94 17.25 -19.46
CA ILE A 92 -16.12 17.95 -19.99
C ILE A 92 -15.73 19.25 -20.71
N LYS A 93 -14.84 20.02 -20.08
CA LYS A 93 -14.44 21.33 -20.66
C LYS A 93 -13.20 21.22 -21.58
N GLY A 94 -12.51 20.10 -21.61
CA GLY A 94 -11.28 19.89 -22.40
C GLY A 94 -10.13 20.83 -21.97
N MET A 95 -10.03 21.12 -20.68
CA MET A 95 -9.04 22.01 -20.07
C MET A 95 -8.13 21.25 -19.09
N PRO A 96 -7.23 20.39 -19.57
CA PRO A 96 -6.40 19.51 -18.71
C PRO A 96 -5.45 20.27 -17.78
N ASP A 97 -4.96 21.47 -18.17
CA ASP A 97 -4.14 22.31 -17.28
C ASP A 97 -4.89 22.70 -16.01
N SER A 98 -6.15 23.14 -16.16
CA SER A 98 -7.02 23.46 -15.02
C SER A 98 -7.34 22.22 -14.20
N ALA A 99 -7.56 21.08 -14.86
CA ALA A 99 -7.82 19.80 -14.22
C ALA A 99 -6.66 19.35 -13.31
N LEU A 100 -5.41 19.52 -13.74
CA LEU A 100 -4.22 19.24 -12.94
C LEU A 100 -4.20 20.04 -11.64
N VAL A 101 -4.47 21.34 -11.69
CA VAL A 101 -4.48 22.21 -10.50
C VAL A 101 -5.46 21.70 -9.44
N TYR A 102 -6.68 21.35 -9.84
CA TYR A 102 -7.67 20.82 -8.90
C TYR A 102 -7.31 19.43 -8.38
N THR A 103 -6.76 18.58 -9.22
CA THR A 103 -6.39 17.21 -8.84
C THR A 103 -5.18 17.20 -7.89
N ASP A 104 -4.18 18.05 -8.11
CA ASP A 104 -3.05 18.20 -7.19
C ASP A 104 -3.51 18.70 -5.81
N ARG A 105 -4.44 19.66 -5.79
CA ARG A 105 -5.06 20.10 -4.53
C ARG A 105 -5.85 18.99 -3.84
N ALA A 106 -6.57 18.15 -4.61
CA ALA A 106 -7.26 16.99 -4.06
C ALA A 106 -6.29 16.01 -3.39
N ILE A 107 -5.18 15.71 -4.05
CA ILE A 107 -4.13 14.82 -3.50
C ILE A 107 -3.52 15.44 -2.23
N ALA A 108 -3.28 16.75 -2.21
CA ALA A 108 -2.74 17.44 -1.04
C ALA A 108 -3.69 17.39 0.17
N GLU A 109 -5.01 17.54 -0.04
CA GLU A 109 -6.01 17.39 1.03
C GLU A 109 -6.01 15.99 1.67
N MET A 110 -5.66 14.97 0.91
CA MET A 110 -5.61 13.58 1.40
C MET A 110 -4.35 13.24 2.19
N ASN A 111 -3.35 14.14 2.26
CA ASN A 111 -2.11 13.86 2.98
C ASN A 111 -2.37 13.67 4.48
N GLY A 112 -1.92 12.52 5.01
CA GLY A 112 -2.09 12.17 6.42
C GLY A 112 -3.50 11.72 6.82
N LEU A 113 -4.44 11.60 5.87
CA LEU A 113 -5.74 10.99 6.12
C LEU A 113 -5.65 9.46 5.98
N SER A 114 -6.33 8.75 6.86
CA SER A 114 -6.53 7.29 6.80
C SER A 114 -7.83 6.93 6.09
N GLY A 115 -7.88 5.77 5.41
CA GLY A 115 -9.09 5.27 4.75
C GLY A 115 -9.48 6.05 3.49
N VAL A 116 -8.52 6.71 2.83
CA VAL A 116 -8.70 7.45 1.57
C VAL A 116 -7.83 6.89 0.43
N ASP A 117 -7.30 5.67 0.58
CA ASP A 117 -6.34 5.11 -0.38
C ASP A 117 -6.96 4.93 -1.77
N GLU A 118 -8.18 4.43 -1.84
CA GLU A 118 -8.93 4.31 -3.10
C GLU A 118 -9.13 5.69 -3.77
N LEU A 119 -9.60 6.69 -3.02
CA LEU A 119 -9.79 8.04 -3.52
C LEU A 119 -8.49 8.66 -4.01
N ARG A 120 -7.40 8.41 -3.29
CA ARG A 120 -6.05 8.89 -3.64
C ARG A 120 -5.56 8.27 -4.93
N ILE A 121 -5.70 6.96 -5.09
CA ILE A 121 -5.31 6.23 -6.30
C ILE A 121 -6.10 6.73 -7.50
N LEU A 122 -7.42 6.91 -7.37
CA LEU A 122 -8.25 7.48 -8.43
C LEU A 122 -7.83 8.91 -8.80
N ALA A 123 -7.48 9.75 -7.82
CA ALA A 123 -6.97 11.09 -8.09
C ALA A 123 -5.61 11.05 -8.81
N MET A 124 -4.71 10.15 -8.40
CA MET A 124 -3.42 9.95 -9.08
C MET A 124 -3.59 9.46 -10.51
N ALA A 125 -4.53 8.53 -10.75
CA ALA A 125 -4.88 8.05 -12.09
C ALA A 125 -5.42 9.18 -12.97
N ASN A 126 -6.35 9.99 -12.45
CA ASN A 126 -6.88 11.16 -13.19
C ASN A 126 -5.76 12.15 -13.51
N ARG A 127 -4.85 12.44 -12.57
CA ARG A 127 -3.69 13.31 -12.81
C ARG A 127 -2.82 12.78 -13.95
N ALA A 128 -2.56 11.49 -13.94
CA ALA A 128 -1.78 10.82 -14.99
C ALA A 128 -2.48 10.93 -16.36
N ASP A 129 -3.82 10.79 -16.40
CA ASP A 129 -4.58 10.98 -17.63
C ASP A 129 -4.54 12.42 -18.14
N PHE A 130 -4.61 13.42 -17.27
CA PHE A 130 -4.49 14.83 -17.67
C PHE A 130 -3.09 15.16 -18.21
N TYR A 131 -2.02 14.56 -17.64
CA TYR A 131 -0.68 14.65 -18.24
C TYR A 131 -0.65 14.03 -19.63
N ARG A 132 -1.31 12.89 -19.85
CA ARG A 132 -1.44 12.25 -21.16
C ARG A 132 -2.16 13.17 -22.16
N GLN A 133 -3.26 13.81 -21.75
CA GLN A 133 -4.00 14.76 -22.60
C GLN A 133 -3.15 15.99 -22.98
N LEU A 134 -2.22 16.42 -22.12
CA LEU A 134 -1.26 17.48 -22.40
C LEU A 134 -0.07 17.03 -23.27
N GLY A 135 0.04 15.73 -23.55
CA GLY A 135 1.20 15.17 -24.24
C GLY A 135 2.44 15.03 -23.35
N GLN A 136 2.29 15.18 -22.04
CA GLN A 136 3.36 14.97 -21.04
C GLN A 136 3.35 13.49 -20.63
N LEU A 137 3.76 12.62 -21.56
CA LEU A 137 3.54 11.17 -21.47
C LEU A 137 4.43 10.49 -20.43
N ASP A 138 5.62 11.04 -20.16
CA ASP A 138 6.52 10.63 -19.09
C ASP A 138 5.87 10.80 -17.72
N TYR A 139 5.34 11.98 -17.42
CA TYR A 139 4.59 12.23 -16.18
C TYR A 139 3.32 11.38 -16.09
N SER A 140 2.72 11.05 -17.22
CA SER A 140 1.56 10.16 -17.26
C SER A 140 1.94 8.73 -16.84
N VAL A 141 2.97 8.15 -17.45
CA VAL A 141 3.46 6.80 -17.11
C VAL A 141 3.87 6.72 -15.65
N ASP A 142 4.70 7.68 -15.19
CA ASP A 142 5.16 7.72 -13.80
C ASP A 142 3.99 7.86 -12.82
N GLY A 143 3.01 8.68 -13.14
CA GLY A 143 1.81 8.88 -12.33
C GLY A 143 0.97 7.59 -12.20
N TYR A 144 0.75 6.88 -13.29
CA TYR A 144 0.03 5.60 -13.27
C TYR A 144 0.83 4.50 -12.57
N MET A 145 2.15 4.43 -12.78
CA MET A 145 3.02 3.47 -12.09
C MET A 145 3.00 3.68 -10.58
N LEU A 146 3.12 4.93 -10.13
CA LEU A 146 3.03 5.26 -8.71
C LEU A 146 1.65 4.92 -8.12
N ALA A 147 0.58 5.15 -8.88
CA ALA A 147 -0.77 4.76 -8.47
C ALA A 147 -0.90 3.23 -8.35
N LEU A 148 -0.31 2.47 -9.29
CA LEU A 148 -0.30 1.00 -9.26
C LEU A 148 0.49 0.45 -8.08
N GLU A 149 1.68 0.99 -7.80
CA GLU A 149 2.48 0.63 -6.62
C GLU A 149 1.73 0.93 -5.31
N THR A 150 1.03 2.07 -5.26
CA THR A 150 0.18 2.42 -4.12
C THR A 150 -0.98 1.43 -3.96
N ALA A 151 -1.62 1.02 -5.06
CA ALA A 151 -2.69 0.03 -5.03
C ALA A 151 -2.20 -1.35 -4.58
N ASP A 152 -1.01 -1.78 -5.03
CA ASP A 152 -0.38 -3.03 -4.63
C ASP A 152 -0.04 -3.03 -3.13
N SER A 153 0.53 -1.93 -2.63
CA SER A 153 0.90 -1.78 -1.21
C SER A 153 -0.32 -1.71 -0.28
N SER A 154 -1.44 -1.18 -0.76
CA SER A 154 -2.70 -1.09 -0.01
C SER A 154 -3.51 -2.39 -0.05
N GLY A 155 -3.09 -3.41 -0.81
CA GLY A 155 -3.77 -4.70 -0.92
C GLY A 155 -5.14 -4.64 -1.61
N LEU A 156 -5.36 -3.64 -2.47
CA LEU A 156 -6.62 -3.46 -3.19
C LEU A 156 -6.83 -4.54 -4.25
N ALA A 157 -8.10 -4.83 -4.53
CA ALA A 157 -8.52 -5.83 -5.51
C ALA A 157 -8.04 -5.50 -6.94
N ASN A 158 -7.96 -6.50 -7.80
CA ASN A 158 -7.54 -6.33 -9.20
C ASN A 158 -8.43 -5.37 -9.99
N GLU A 159 -9.72 -5.29 -9.67
CA GLU A 159 -10.67 -4.36 -10.28
C GLU A 159 -10.20 -2.90 -10.21
N MET A 160 -9.57 -2.50 -9.09
CA MET A 160 -9.01 -1.16 -8.93
C MET A 160 -7.71 -0.95 -9.74
N LYS A 161 -7.03 -2.03 -10.10
CA LYS A 161 -5.77 -1.98 -10.86
C LYS A 161 -5.99 -1.94 -12.37
N ILE A 162 -7.12 -2.47 -12.85
CA ILE A 162 -7.45 -2.51 -14.29
C ILE A 162 -7.38 -1.12 -14.93
N PRO A 163 -8.02 -0.06 -14.40
CA PRO A 163 -7.92 1.29 -14.99
C PRO A 163 -6.49 1.83 -15.03
N LEU A 164 -5.66 1.46 -14.05
CA LEU A 164 -4.25 1.88 -14.02
C LEU A 164 -3.44 1.18 -15.12
N LEU A 165 -3.65 -0.12 -15.30
CA LEU A 165 -3.00 -0.90 -16.35
C LEU A 165 -3.41 -0.42 -17.73
N LEU A 166 -4.70 -0.12 -17.94
CA LEU A 166 -5.21 0.51 -19.16
C LEU A 166 -4.52 1.85 -19.42
N GLY A 167 -4.40 2.70 -18.39
CA GLY A 167 -3.74 3.99 -18.49
C GLY A 167 -2.26 3.89 -18.86
N ILE A 168 -1.52 2.94 -18.25
CA ILE A 168 -0.10 2.69 -18.58
C ILE A 168 0.03 2.23 -20.03
N SER A 169 -0.79 1.25 -20.45
CA SER A 169 -0.76 0.72 -21.81
C SER A 169 -1.02 1.82 -22.83
N SER A 170 -2.07 2.62 -22.60
CA SER A 170 -2.44 3.75 -23.46
C SER A 170 -1.34 4.82 -23.50
N ALA A 171 -0.73 5.15 -22.36
CA ALA A 171 0.35 6.15 -22.32
C ALA A 171 1.56 5.74 -23.16
N TYR A 172 2.00 4.46 -23.07
CA TYR A 172 3.07 3.93 -23.92
C TYR A 172 2.69 3.92 -25.40
N THR A 173 1.43 3.60 -25.74
CA THR A 173 0.91 3.71 -27.12
C THR A 173 1.08 5.12 -27.67
N PHE A 174 0.63 6.14 -26.92
CA PHE A 174 0.76 7.55 -27.35
C PHE A 174 2.21 8.05 -27.35
N MET A 175 3.08 7.45 -26.55
CA MET A 175 4.53 7.71 -26.56
C MET A 175 5.21 7.15 -27.82
N GLY A 176 4.56 6.23 -28.54
CA GLY A 176 5.15 5.50 -29.66
C GLY A 176 6.14 4.42 -29.22
N ASP A 177 6.16 4.07 -27.95
CA ASP A 177 6.97 2.97 -27.43
C ASP A 177 6.15 1.66 -27.51
N TYR A 178 6.02 1.15 -28.72
CA TYR A 178 5.21 -0.04 -29.00
C TYR A 178 5.79 -1.33 -28.42
N GLN A 179 7.05 -1.33 -28.01
CA GLN A 179 7.63 -2.47 -27.28
C GLN A 179 7.04 -2.55 -25.87
N ASN A 180 7.09 -1.48 -25.13
CA ASN A 180 6.50 -1.43 -23.78
C ASN A 180 4.97 -1.44 -23.84
N SER A 181 4.35 -0.75 -24.79
CA SER A 181 2.91 -0.82 -25.02
C SER A 181 2.44 -2.26 -25.17
N GLY A 182 3.08 -3.07 -26.04
CA GLY A 182 2.75 -4.49 -26.24
C GLY A 182 2.87 -5.33 -24.97
N ILE A 183 3.90 -5.10 -24.14
CA ILE A 183 4.06 -5.78 -22.84
C ILE A 183 2.88 -5.46 -21.92
N TRP A 184 2.51 -4.18 -21.81
CA TRP A 184 1.45 -3.76 -20.93
C TRP A 184 0.06 -4.14 -21.44
N TRP A 185 -0.19 -4.07 -22.76
CA TRP A 185 -1.45 -4.57 -23.36
C TRP A 185 -1.62 -6.07 -23.15
N HIS A 186 -0.55 -6.87 -23.23
CA HIS A 186 -0.60 -8.30 -22.92
C HIS A 186 -1.00 -8.53 -21.45
N LYS A 187 -0.32 -7.85 -20.53
CA LYS A 187 -0.61 -7.95 -19.09
C LYS A 187 -2.05 -7.51 -18.75
N THR A 188 -2.52 -6.45 -19.39
CA THR A 188 -3.89 -5.95 -19.23
C THR A 188 -4.90 -6.94 -19.81
N GLY A 189 -4.57 -7.57 -20.94
CA GLY A 189 -5.38 -8.58 -21.61
C GLY A 189 -5.63 -9.84 -20.79
N GLU A 190 -4.72 -10.21 -19.88
CA GLU A 190 -4.91 -11.33 -18.94
C GLU A 190 -6.09 -11.09 -17.98
N LEU A 191 -6.48 -9.84 -17.77
CA LEU A 191 -7.57 -9.44 -16.88
C LEU A 191 -8.90 -9.17 -17.59
N VAL A 192 -9.00 -9.38 -18.91
CA VAL A 192 -10.21 -9.07 -19.71
C VAL A 192 -11.48 -9.70 -19.12
N ASN A 193 -11.39 -10.91 -18.58
CA ASN A 193 -12.53 -11.61 -17.96
C ASN A 193 -12.98 -11.00 -16.60
N GLN A 194 -12.18 -10.09 -16.03
CA GLN A 194 -12.49 -9.39 -14.78
C GLN A 194 -12.94 -7.94 -15.05
N MET A 195 -12.90 -7.50 -16.30
CA MET A 195 -13.29 -6.14 -16.69
C MET A 195 -14.81 -6.00 -16.73
N ASP A 196 -15.28 -4.87 -16.25
CA ASP A 196 -16.66 -4.46 -16.47
C ASP A 196 -16.86 -3.93 -17.91
N LYS A 197 -18.08 -3.55 -18.27
CA LYS A 197 -18.39 -3.03 -19.63
C LYS A 197 -17.63 -1.74 -19.98
N ARG A 198 -17.34 -0.89 -18.99
CA ARG A 198 -16.61 0.36 -19.19
C ARG A 198 -15.14 0.08 -19.47
N ASP A 199 -14.53 -0.76 -18.64
CA ASP A 199 -13.13 -1.14 -18.80
C ASP A 199 -12.90 -1.90 -20.11
N LEU A 200 -13.83 -2.80 -20.49
CA LEU A 200 -13.80 -3.49 -21.78
C LEU A 200 -13.90 -2.52 -22.97
N PHE A 201 -14.75 -1.50 -22.85
CA PHE A 201 -14.83 -0.46 -23.88
C PHE A 201 -13.50 0.27 -24.02
N ILE A 202 -12.91 0.74 -22.90
CA ILE A 202 -11.62 1.44 -22.90
C ILE A 202 -10.53 0.51 -23.45
N TYR A 203 -10.49 -0.75 -22.99
CA TYR A 203 -9.53 -1.74 -23.45
C TYR A 203 -9.55 -1.89 -24.98
N TYR A 204 -10.72 -2.15 -25.57
CA TYR A 204 -10.80 -2.33 -27.03
C TYR A 204 -10.60 -1.03 -27.80
N ASN A 205 -11.08 0.09 -27.27
CA ASN A 205 -10.88 1.39 -27.90
C ASN A 205 -9.39 1.78 -27.96
N ASP A 206 -8.68 1.64 -26.85
CA ASP A 206 -7.30 2.09 -26.76
C ASP A 206 -6.31 1.08 -27.37
N LEU A 207 -6.60 -0.22 -27.29
CA LEU A 207 -5.88 -1.25 -28.08
C LEU A 207 -6.09 -1.04 -29.58
N GLY A 208 -7.29 -0.63 -29.99
CA GLY A 208 -7.56 -0.24 -31.37
C GLY A 208 -6.70 0.95 -31.82
N ASN A 209 -6.49 1.94 -30.94
CA ASN A 209 -5.56 3.05 -31.20
C ASN A 209 -4.10 2.56 -31.29
N ASP A 210 -3.68 1.60 -30.47
CA ASP A 210 -2.34 1.03 -30.54
C ASP A 210 -2.09 0.36 -31.91
N TYR A 211 -3.04 -0.45 -32.38
CA TYR A 211 -2.98 -1.05 -33.72
C TYR A 211 -3.05 0.01 -34.83
N TYR A 212 -3.86 1.06 -34.67
CA TYR A 212 -3.95 2.15 -35.64
C TYR A 212 -2.61 2.86 -35.84
N PHE A 213 -1.93 3.22 -34.73
CA PHE A 213 -0.63 3.90 -34.81
C PHE A 213 0.49 3.00 -35.37
N GLN A 214 0.33 1.68 -35.28
CA GLN A 214 1.20 0.71 -35.91
C GLN A 214 0.78 0.36 -37.35
N GLU A 215 -0.23 1.03 -37.90
CA GLU A 215 -0.78 0.80 -39.25
C GLU A 215 -1.42 -0.58 -39.44
N HIS A 216 -1.72 -1.29 -38.36
CA HIS A 216 -2.43 -2.58 -38.34
C HIS A 216 -3.94 -2.34 -38.40
N TYR A 217 -4.43 -1.74 -39.51
CA TYR A 217 -5.80 -1.25 -39.64
C TYR A 217 -6.88 -2.34 -39.52
N ALA A 218 -6.58 -3.60 -39.93
CA ALA A 218 -7.52 -4.69 -39.80
C ALA A 218 -7.78 -5.07 -38.33
N ASP A 219 -6.72 -5.11 -37.51
CA ASP A 219 -6.82 -5.39 -36.08
C ASP A 219 -7.46 -4.22 -35.34
N ALA A 220 -7.14 -2.99 -35.74
CA ALA A 220 -7.78 -1.79 -35.22
C ALA A 220 -9.28 -1.79 -35.49
N LEU A 221 -9.71 -2.17 -36.72
CA LEU A 221 -11.12 -2.29 -37.10
C LEU A 221 -11.87 -3.29 -36.22
N ASP A 222 -11.28 -4.47 -35.95
CA ASP A 222 -11.88 -5.48 -35.07
C ASP A 222 -12.06 -4.94 -33.64
N CYS A 223 -11.02 -4.29 -33.09
CA CYS A 223 -11.06 -3.69 -31.77
C CYS A 223 -12.15 -2.61 -31.66
N PHE A 224 -12.21 -1.65 -32.58
CA PHE A 224 -13.22 -0.59 -32.54
C PHE A 224 -14.64 -1.10 -32.77
N ASN A 225 -14.83 -2.16 -33.57
CA ASN A 225 -16.12 -2.84 -33.71
C ASN A 225 -16.55 -3.49 -32.40
N LYS A 226 -15.64 -4.17 -31.68
CA LYS A 226 -15.91 -4.73 -30.35
C LYS A 226 -16.28 -3.62 -29.35
N ALA A 227 -15.53 -2.52 -29.33
CA ALA A 227 -15.82 -1.37 -28.49
C ALA A 227 -17.22 -0.80 -28.78
N ALA A 228 -17.54 -0.53 -30.04
CA ALA A 228 -18.85 -0.02 -30.44
C ALA A 228 -20.00 -0.98 -30.07
N ALA A 229 -19.82 -2.29 -30.26
CA ALA A 229 -20.83 -3.30 -29.96
C ALA A 229 -21.18 -3.37 -28.46
N LEU A 230 -20.21 -3.14 -27.57
CA LEU A 230 -20.42 -3.14 -26.10
C LEU A 230 -21.39 -2.07 -25.63
N VAL A 231 -21.41 -0.91 -26.32
CA VAL A 231 -22.10 0.30 -25.86
C VAL A 231 -23.23 0.75 -26.76
N ARG A 232 -23.45 0.08 -27.91
CA ARG A 232 -24.44 0.46 -28.96
C ARG A 232 -25.85 0.69 -28.43
N ASP A 233 -26.31 -0.23 -27.59
CA ASP A 233 -27.70 -0.28 -27.13
C ASP A 233 -27.91 0.38 -25.75
N ASP A 234 -26.85 1.01 -25.19
CA ASP A 234 -26.91 1.70 -23.91
C ASP A 234 -27.09 3.21 -24.10
N GLU A 235 -28.31 3.68 -23.79
CA GLU A 235 -28.68 5.11 -23.88
C GLU A 235 -27.75 6.03 -23.05
N ASN A 236 -27.16 5.51 -21.95
CA ASN A 236 -26.25 6.26 -21.08
C ASN A 236 -24.81 6.28 -21.61
N LYS A 237 -24.50 5.47 -22.62
CA LYS A 237 -23.17 5.32 -23.22
C LYS A 237 -23.08 5.87 -24.64
N LYS A 238 -23.96 6.77 -25.02
CA LYS A 238 -23.96 7.41 -26.36
C LYS A 238 -22.63 8.08 -26.67
N TRP A 239 -22.02 8.73 -25.69
CA TRP A 239 -20.72 9.34 -25.88
C TRP A 239 -19.67 8.31 -26.33
N ASP A 240 -19.57 7.20 -25.60
CA ASP A 240 -18.61 6.13 -25.89
C ASP A 240 -18.89 5.51 -27.28
N TYR A 241 -20.17 5.30 -27.61
CA TYR A 241 -20.57 4.77 -28.90
C TYR A 241 -20.16 5.66 -30.06
N TYR A 242 -20.43 6.96 -29.97
CA TYR A 242 -20.08 7.88 -31.04
C TYR A 242 -18.58 8.18 -31.10
N THR A 243 -17.86 8.07 -30.00
CA THR A 243 -16.38 8.07 -30.00
C THR A 243 -15.84 6.88 -30.79
N ALA A 244 -16.35 5.66 -30.53
CA ALA A 244 -15.97 4.49 -31.31
C ALA A 244 -16.32 4.63 -32.80
N LEU A 245 -17.48 5.23 -33.12
CA LEU A 245 -17.84 5.53 -34.52
C LEU A 245 -16.89 6.55 -35.18
N THR A 246 -16.37 7.51 -34.44
CA THR A 246 -15.35 8.45 -34.95
C THR A 246 -14.09 7.67 -35.35
N ASN A 247 -13.60 6.79 -34.49
CA ASN A 247 -12.45 5.95 -34.77
C ASN A 247 -12.70 4.97 -35.93
N LEU A 248 -13.89 4.36 -35.99
CA LEU A 248 -14.29 3.53 -37.13
C LEU A 248 -14.33 4.31 -38.45
N GLY A 249 -14.81 5.56 -38.42
CA GLY A 249 -14.79 6.43 -39.56
C GLY A 249 -13.39 6.63 -40.13
N GLU A 250 -12.43 6.90 -39.25
CA GLU A 250 -11.02 7.05 -39.62
C GLU A 250 -10.43 5.75 -40.21
N ILE A 251 -10.67 4.59 -39.55
CA ILE A 251 -10.20 3.29 -40.05
C ILE A 251 -10.79 2.96 -41.41
N TYR A 252 -12.09 3.22 -41.64
CA TYR A 252 -12.71 2.99 -42.93
C TYR A 252 -12.09 3.88 -44.00
N VAL A 253 -11.73 5.15 -43.70
CA VAL A 253 -10.99 6.01 -44.63
C VAL A 253 -9.62 5.42 -44.94
N CYS A 254 -8.87 4.95 -43.95
CA CYS A 254 -7.55 4.30 -44.14
C CYS A 254 -7.65 3.04 -44.97
N LEU A 255 -8.73 2.25 -44.85
CA LEU A 255 -8.99 1.04 -45.62
C LEU A 255 -9.63 1.31 -46.99
N GLY A 256 -9.91 2.58 -47.36
CA GLY A 256 -10.55 2.93 -48.63
C GLY A 256 -12.05 2.61 -48.72
N GLN A 257 -12.70 2.33 -47.60
CA GLN A 257 -14.11 1.94 -47.49
C GLN A 257 -15.00 3.18 -47.36
N ALA A 258 -15.12 3.98 -48.43
CA ALA A 258 -15.74 5.29 -48.43
C ALA A 258 -17.20 5.30 -47.93
N ASP A 259 -18.01 4.28 -48.31
CA ASP A 259 -19.43 4.23 -47.87
C ASP A 259 -19.59 3.98 -46.38
N SER A 260 -18.81 3.07 -45.80
CA SER A 260 -18.78 2.80 -44.37
C SER A 260 -18.28 4.02 -43.58
N ALA A 261 -17.22 4.67 -44.09
CA ALA A 261 -16.68 5.90 -43.51
C ALA A 261 -17.73 7.01 -43.47
N ARG A 262 -18.45 7.20 -44.58
CA ARG A 262 -19.49 8.25 -44.71
C ARG A 262 -20.58 8.07 -43.66
N VAL A 263 -21.05 6.82 -43.46
CA VAL A 263 -22.10 6.53 -42.48
C VAL A 263 -21.60 6.79 -41.06
N ALA A 264 -20.44 6.26 -40.70
CA ALA A 264 -19.87 6.41 -39.35
C ALA A 264 -19.58 7.87 -39.00
N ILE A 265 -18.90 8.60 -39.91
CA ILE A 265 -18.59 10.02 -39.75
C ILE A 265 -19.85 10.88 -39.62
N ALA A 266 -20.88 10.64 -40.45
CA ALA A 266 -22.11 11.43 -40.40
C ALA A 266 -22.88 11.22 -39.09
N GLN A 267 -22.92 10.01 -38.58
CA GLN A 267 -23.58 9.72 -37.30
C GLN A 267 -22.82 10.38 -36.13
N ALA A 268 -21.49 10.25 -36.09
CA ALA A 268 -20.65 10.86 -35.06
C ALA A 268 -20.78 12.42 -35.11
N ASP A 269 -20.70 13.02 -36.30
CA ASP A 269 -20.84 14.45 -36.48
C ASP A 269 -22.19 14.99 -35.97
N SER A 270 -23.29 14.29 -36.31
CA SER A 270 -24.62 14.66 -35.85
C SER A 270 -24.76 14.67 -34.33
N PHE A 271 -24.11 13.70 -33.65
CA PHE A 271 -24.12 13.65 -32.20
C PHE A 271 -23.26 14.73 -31.56
N PHE A 272 -21.99 14.84 -31.96
CA PHE A 272 -21.04 15.75 -31.32
C PHE A 272 -21.35 17.24 -31.60
N ARG A 273 -22.04 17.55 -32.69
CA ARG A 273 -22.58 18.89 -32.90
C ARG A 273 -23.70 19.28 -31.92
N LYS A 274 -24.53 18.29 -31.51
CA LYS A 274 -25.58 18.52 -30.50
C LYS A 274 -25.00 18.71 -29.10
N VAL A 275 -23.88 18.02 -28.83
CA VAL A 275 -23.17 18.12 -27.54
C VAL A 275 -22.24 19.34 -27.48
N ASP A 276 -21.93 19.95 -28.62
CA ASP A 276 -21.00 21.07 -28.80
C ASP A 276 -19.61 20.78 -28.20
N PHE A 277 -18.92 19.70 -28.70
CA PHE A 277 -17.59 19.32 -28.25
C PHE A 277 -16.52 19.55 -29.33
N PRO A 278 -15.92 20.76 -29.39
CA PRO A 278 -14.98 21.16 -30.43
C PRO A 278 -13.79 20.25 -30.66
N PRO A 279 -13.16 19.61 -29.63
CA PRO A 279 -12.02 18.71 -29.87
C PRO A 279 -12.36 17.55 -30.79
N ILE A 280 -13.47 16.85 -30.58
CA ILE A 280 -13.86 15.72 -31.45
C ILE A 280 -14.35 16.25 -32.81
N LEU A 281 -15.07 17.37 -32.86
CA LEU A 281 -15.53 17.99 -34.10
C LEU A 281 -14.35 18.35 -35.01
N TYR A 282 -13.24 18.79 -34.45
CA TYR A 282 -12.00 19.02 -35.19
C TYR A 282 -11.52 17.74 -35.91
N TYR A 283 -11.51 16.61 -35.21
CA TYR A 283 -11.14 15.32 -35.83
C TYR A 283 -12.14 14.92 -36.92
N ILE A 284 -13.43 14.97 -36.63
CA ILE A 284 -14.49 14.63 -37.58
C ILE A 284 -14.40 15.49 -38.85
N GLU A 285 -14.12 16.78 -38.72
CA GLU A 285 -13.91 17.66 -39.86
C GLU A 285 -12.68 17.23 -40.66
N THR A 286 -11.62 16.79 -40.00
CA THR A 286 -10.44 16.26 -40.68
C THR A 286 -10.75 14.98 -41.45
N GLU A 287 -11.53 14.09 -40.87
CA GLU A 287 -11.96 12.85 -41.55
C GLU A 287 -12.89 13.13 -42.74
N LYS A 288 -13.77 14.13 -42.64
CA LYS A 288 -14.58 14.58 -43.80
C LYS A 288 -13.71 15.07 -44.94
N ILE A 289 -12.62 15.81 -44.65
CA ILE A 289 -11.66 16.23 -45.67
C ILE A 289 -11.00 15.01 -46.33
N LYS A 290 -10.52 14.05 -45.57
CA LYS A 290 -9.92 12.81 -46.07
C LYS A 290 -10.92 11.99 -46.91
N LEU A 291 -12.15 11.87 -46.42
CA LEU A 291 -13.22 11.17 -47.14
C LEU A 291 -13.56 11.84 -48.48
N ALA A 292 -13.58 13.16 -48.51
CA ALA A 292 -13.79 13.88 -49.76
C ALA A 292 -12.68 13.67 -50.77
N LEU A 293 -11.43 13.53 -50.31
CA LEU A 293 -10.30 13.15 -51.15
C LEU A 293 -10.42 11.69 -51.64
N LEU A 294 -10.82 10.76 -50.78
CA LEU A 294 -11.02 9.34 -51.08
C LEU A 294 -12.11 9.18 -52.19
N ASP A 295 -13.17 9.98 -52.10
CA ASP A 295 -14.24 10.03 -53.10
C ASP A 295 -13.86 10.78 -54.42
N GLY A 296 -12.65 11.28 -54.54
CA GLY A 296 -12.19 12.10 -55.66
C GLY A 296 -12.79 13.51 -55.72
N ARG A 297 -13.50 13.94 -54.66
CA ARG A 297 -14.15 15.26 -54.57
C ARG A 297 -13.19 16.35 -54.07
N THR A 298 -12.05 16.50 -54.77
CA THR A 298 -10.93 17.35 -54.38
C THR A 298 -11.29 18.80 -54.18
N GLN A 299 -12.21 19.36 -55.04
CA GLN A 299 -12.67 20.75 -54.86
C GLN A 299 -13.50 20.94 -53.59
N GLN A 300 -14.29 19.94 -53.21
CA GLN A 300 -15.03 19.98 -51.95
C GLN A 300 -14.07 19.95 -50.75
N ALA A 301 -13.05 19.07 -50.80
CA ALA A 301 -12.01 19.03 -49.77
C ALA A 301 -11.29 20.38 -49.64
N LEU A 302 -10.98 21.05 -50.76
CA LEU A 302 -10.36 22.37 -50.75
C LEU A 302 -11.26 23.43 -50.10
N GLN A 303 -12.56 23.39 -50.39
CA GLN A 303 -13.54 24.30 -49.76
C GLN A 303 -13.57 24.07 -48.23
N MET A 304 -13.58 22.82 -47.76
CA MET A 304 -13.57 22.49 -46.36
C MET A 304 -12.29 22.99 -45.67
N VAL A 305 -11.12 22.83 -46.30
CA VAL A 305 -9.86 23.36 -45.79
C VAL A 305 -9.85 24.87 -45.67
N ASN A 306 -10.45 25.59 -46.65
CA ASN A 306 -10.48 27.06 -46.64
C ASN A 306 -11.51 27.66 -45.69
N HIS A 307 -12.53 26.89 -45.31
CA HIS A 307 -13.63 27.32 -44.44
C HIS A 307 -13.80 26.33 -43.27
N CYS A 308 -12.71 26.09 -42.55
CA CYS A 308 -12.73 25.25 -41.37
C CYS A 308 -13.60 25.87 -40.27
N GLU A 309 -14.57 25.12 -39.78
CA GLU A 309 -15.43 25.52 -38.67
C GLU A 309 -14.66 25.39 -37.33
N PHE A 310 -13.78 24.35 -37.23
CA PHE A 310 -12.92 24.10 -36.07
C PHE A 310 -11.44 24.23 -36.47
N PRO A 311 -10.91 25.49 -36.53
CA PRO A 311 -9.57 25.72 -37.12
C PRO A 311 -8.41 25.31 -36.21
N THR A 312 -8.63 25.19 -34.90
CA THR A 312 -7.56 24.94 -33.91
C THR A 312 -7.92 23.85 -32.91
N ILE A 313 -6.90 23.17 -32.45
CA ILE A 313 -6.96 22.21 -31.34
C ILE A 313 -5.66 22.29 -30.53
N SER A 314 -5.74 22.04 -29.23
CA SER A 314 -4.54 22.02 -28.36
C SER A 314 -3.67 20.78 -28.57
N ILE A 315 -4.26 19.66 -28.97
CA ILE A 315 -3.61 18.36 -29.08
C ILE A 315 -2.68 18.30 -30.31
N PRO A 316 -1.34 18.14 -30.15
CA PRO A 316 -0.39 18.15 -31.26
C PRO A 316 -0.66 17.07 -32.32
N ALA A 317 -1.01 15.84 -31.90
CA ALA A 317 -1.33 14.75 -32.82
C ALA A 317 -2.51 15.07 -33.75
N GLY A 318 -3.56 15.74 -33.23
CA GLY A 318 -4.68 16.18 -34.05
C GLY A 318 -4.29 17.25 -35.07
N LYS A 319 -3.41 18.17 -34.71
CA LYS A 319 -2.85 19.17 -35.66
C LYS A 319 -2.06 18.49 -36.76
N LEU A 320 -1.23 17.50 -36.40
CA LEU A 320 -0.44 16.75 -37.38
C LEU A 320 -1.33 16.03 -38.38
N LEU A 321 -2.40 15.38 -37.91
CA LEU A 321 -3.37 14.68 -38.74
C LEU A 321 -4.03 15.65 -39.74
N ARG A 322 -4.47 16.82 -39.27
CA ARG A 322 -5.06 17.87 -40.12
C ARG A 322 -4.07 18.40 -41.13
N LEU A 323 -2.81 18.67 -40.75
CA LEU A 323 -1.78 19.15 -41.67
C LEU A 323 -1.48 18.15 -42.79
N LYS A 324 -1.43 16.85 -42.47
CA LYS A 324 -1.31 15.80 -43.49
C LYS A 324 -2.46 15.83 -44.51
N ALA A 325 -3.68 15.96 -44.01
CA ALA A 325 -4.85 16.07 -44.90
C ALA A 325 -4.81 17.34 -45.75
N VAL A 326 -4.47 18.49 -45.17
CA VAL A 326 -4.35 19.80 -45.87
C VAL A 326 -3.26 19.73 -46.95
N GLU A 327 -2.08 19.19 -46.61
CA GLU A 327 -0.98 19.03 -47.59
C GLU A 327 -1.46 18.21 -48.80
N LEU A 328 -2.14 17.08 -48.55
CA LEU A 328 -2.66 16.24 -49.62
C LEU A 328 -3.67 16.95 -50.51
N VAL A 329 -4.62 17.72 -49.91
CA VAL A 329 -5.58 18.57 -50.66
C VAL A 329 -4.84 19.59 -51.50
N MET A 330 -3.86 20.29 -50.94
CA MET A 330 -3.10 21.31 -51.69
C MET A 330 -2.33 20.74 -52.87
N ARG A 331 -1.72 19.56 -52.68
CA ARG A 331 -1.03 18.84 -53.75
C ARG A 331 -1.99 18.44 -54.87
N GLN A 332 -3.13 17.84 -54.52
CA GLN A 332 -4.11 17.38 -55.53
C GLN A 332 -4.82 18.52 -56.26
N THR A 333 -4.89 19.71 -55.66
CA THR A 333 -5.46 20.90 -56.29
C THR A 333 -4.46 21.76 -57.05
N GLY A 334 -3.18 21.34 -57.12
CA GLY A 334 -2.12 22.07 -57.82
C GLY A 334 -1.59 23.29 -57.04
N ASN A 335 -2.00 23.51 -55.82
CA ASN A 335 -1.49 24.64 -55.00
C ASN A 335 -0.19 24.23 -54.32
N TYR A 336 0.88 24.05 -55.11
CA TYR A 336 2.17 23.52 -54.64
C TYR A 336 2.87 24.42 -53.63
N GLN A 337 2.69 25.73 -53.71
CA GLN A 337 3.26 26.67 -52.73
C GLN A 337 2.70 26.42 -51.35
N ARG A 338 1.37 26.42 -51.22
CA ARG A 338 0.71 26.16 -49.94
C ARG A 338 0.94 24.71 -49.45
N ALA A 339 1.03 23.76 -50.38
CA ALA A 339 1.43 22.39 -50.02
C ALA A 339 2.83 22.35 -49.39
N TYR A 340 3.80 23.08 -49.96
CA TYR A 340 5.15 23.18 -49.41
C TYR A 340 5.18 23.86 -48.04
N GLU A 341 4.48 24.99 -47.90
CA GLU A 341 4.35 25.69 -46.61
C GLU A 341 3.72 24.77 -45.54
N THR A 342 2.67 24.02 -45.89
CA THR A 342 2.03 23.04 -44.99
C THR A 342 2.95 21.91 -44.67
N HIS A 343 3.73 21.41 -45.63
CA HIS A 343 4.74 20.37 -45.43
C HIS A 343 5.81 20.83 -44.45
N GLN A 344 6.30 22.08 -44.55
CA GLN A 344 7.26 22.64 -43.57
C GLN A 344 6.66 22.70 -42.16
N GLN A 345 5.40 23.13 -42.03
CA GLN A 345 4.69 23.13 -40.74
C GLN A 345 4.50 21.72 -40.18
N LEU A 346 4.19 20.77 -41.04
CA LEU A 346 4.03 19.36 -40.69
C LEU A 346 5.33 18.79 -40.16
N HIS A 347 6.45 18.99 -40.90
CA HIS A 347 7.76 18.53 -40.45
C HIS A 347 8.20 19.19 -39.15
N ALA A 348 8.03 20.49 -39.02
CA ALA A 348 8.40 21.18 -37.78
C ALA A 348 7.58 20.69 -36.56
N LEU A 349 6.31 20.36 -36.74
CA LEU A 349 5.47 19.81 -35.71
C LEU A 349 5.80 18.33 -35.42
N ASP A 350 6.03 17.53 -36.47
CA ASP A 350 6.42 16.15 -36.34
C ASP A 350 7.77 16.00 -35.63
N ASP A 351 8.77 16.78 -36.06
CA ASP A 351 10.08 16.84 -35.39
C ASP A 351 9.94 17.28 -33.91
N SER A 352 9.05 18.23 -33.61
CA SER A 352 8.78 18.65 -32.24
C SER A 352 8.19 17.52 -31.41
N ILE A 353 7.23 16.77 -31.96
CA ILE A 353 6.59 15.62 -31.32
C ILE A 353 7.62 14.50 -31.14
N GLN A 354 8.38 14.16 -32.19
CA GLN A 354 9.41 13.12 -32.11
C GLN A 354 10.52 13.50 -31.12
N ASN A 355 10.99 14.73 -31.13
CA ASN A 355 11.98 15.21 -30.17
C ASN A 355 11.44 15.20 -28.74
N ALA A 356 10.15 15.51 -28.54
CA ALA A 356 9.51 15.38 -27.24
C ALA A 356 9.44 13.89 -26.82
N ASN A 357 9.02 13.01 -27.73
CA ASN A 357 8.97 11.56 -27.46
C ASN A 357 10.34 10.96 -27.16
N VAL A 358 11.38 11.35 -27.91
CA VAL A 358 12.77 10.92 -27.65
C VAL A 358 13.25 11.41 -26.29
N ARG A 359 12.98 12.68 -25.94
CA ARG A 359 13.32 13.19 -24.61
C ARG A 359 12.58 12.43 -23.51
N MET A 360 11.28 12.16 -23.71
CA MET A 360 10.46 11.38 -22.79
C MET A 360 10.97 9.95 -22.62
N GLN A 361 11.30 9.27 -23.73
CA GLN A 361 11.90 7.93 -23.68
C GLN A 361 13.25 7.91 -22.97
N MET A 362 14.07 8.95 -23.18
CA MET A 362 15.34 9.11 -22.47
C MET A 362 15.12 9.35 -20.98
N SER A 363 14.16 10.20 -20.61
CA SER A 363 13.80 10.45 -19.22
C SER A 363 13.27 9.19 -18.54
N SER A 364 12.35 8.48 -19.17
CA SER A 364 11.81 7.20 -18.67
C SER A 364 12.90 6.14 -18.50
N ARG A 365 13.82 6.00 -19.48
CA ARG A 365 14.96 5.09 -19.36
C ARG A 365 15.93 5.51 -18.26
N MET A 366 16.13 6.81 -18.07
CA MET A 366 16.97 7.33 -17.00
C MET A 366 16.36 7.05 -15.62
N LEU A 367 15.04 7.23 -15.47
CA LEU A 367 14.29 6.88 -14.26
C LEU A 367 14.33 5.37 -13.98
N GLN A 368 14.13 4.53 -15.01
CA GLN A 368 14.33 3.07 -14.89
C GLN A 368 15.75 2.74 -14.45
N TYR A 369 16.76 3.35 -15.08
CA TYR A 369 18.15 3.12 -14.71
C TYR A 369 18.45 3.55 -13.25
N GLU A 370 17.92 4.69 -12.81
CA GLU A 370 18.04 5.12 -11.41
C GLU A 370 17.32 4.17 -10.44
N HIS A 371 16.13 3.71 -10.82
CA HIS A 371 15.38 2.71 -10.05
C HIS A 371 16.15 1.39 -9.95
N ASP A 372 16.63 0.85 -11.07
CA ASP A 372 17.42 -0.38 -11.13
C ASP A 372 18.73 -0.24 -10.35
N LYS A 373 19.37 0.94 -10.44
CA LYS A 373 20.56 1.26 -9.64
C LYS A 373 20.26 1.26 -8.14
N ARG A 374 19.14 1.87 -7.72
CA ARG A 374 18.69 1.85 -6.32
C ARG A 374 18.39 0.43 -5.84
N LEU A 375 17.70 -0.37 -6.65
CA LEU A 375 17.45 -1.78 -6.34
C LEU A 375 18.77 -2.55 -6.20
N LEU A 376 19.72 -2.35 -7.10
CA LEU A 376 21.04 -2.98 -7.03
C LEU A 376 21.84 -2.55 -5.79
N GLU A 377 21.79 -1.27 -5.42
CA GLU A 377 22.39 -0.75 -4.20
C GLU A 377 21.74 -1.31 -2.93
N GLN A 378 20.41 -1.41 -2.92
CA GLN A 378 19.66 -2.08 -1.84
C GLN A 378 20.04 -3.56 -1.74
N GLN A 379 20.14 -4.25 -2.87
CA GLN A 379 20.51 -5.66 -2.93
C GLN A 379 21.96 -5.86 -2.43
N ARG A 380 22.89 -5.01 -2.83
CA ARG A 380 24.26 -5.01 -2.29
C ARG A 380 24.30 -4.76 -0.79
N THR A 381 23.47 -3.85 -0.29
CA THR A 381 23.39 -3.58 1.14
C THR A 381 22.85 -4.80 1.90
N ILE A 382 21.79 -5.42 1.38
CA ILE A 382 21.23 -6.66 1.92
C ILE A 382 22.27 -7.79 1.90
N ASP A 383 22.99 -7.96 0.80
CA ASP A 383 24.00 -9.01 0.67
C ASP A 383 25.22 -8.77 1.59
N ASN A 384 25.61 -7.51 1.79
CA ASN A 384 26.64 -7.13 2.77
C ASN A 384 26.18 -7.41 4.20
N GLU A 385 24.94 -7.08 4.55
CA GLU A 385 24.39 -7.41 5.88
C GLU A 385 24.26 -8.93 6.08
N ARG A 386 23.87 -9.66 5.03
CA ARG A 386 23.88 -11.14 5.04
C ARG A 386 25.30 -11.71 5.24
N MET A 387 26.28 -11.11 4.58
CA MET A 387 27.68 -11.55 4.70
C MET A 387 28.23 -11.27 6.09
N LYS A 388 27.97 -10.08 6.66
CA LYS A 388 28.27 -9.74 8.05
C LYS A 388 27.58 -10.70 9.02
N GLY A 389 26.30 -11.01 8.76
CA GLY A 389 25.56 -12.01 9.51
C GLY A 389 26.19 -13.39 9.47
N ARG A 390 26.58 -13.89 8.27
CA ARG A 390 27.28 -15.19 8.14
C ARG A 390 28.62 -15.19 8.87
N LEU A 391 29.40 -14.11 8.79
CA LEU A 391 30.68 -13.97 9.50
C LEU A 391 30.47 -13.99 11.01
N ALA A 392 29.50 -13.24 11.53
CA ALA A 392 29.15 -13.23 12.94
C ALA A 392 28.73 -14.64 13.42
N TRP A 393 28.01 -15.39 12.58
CA TRP A 393 27.64 -16.78 12.83
C TRP A 393 28.85 -17.71 12.92
N VAL A 394 29.81 -17.55 12.01
CA VAL A 394 31.06 -18.34 12.06
C VAL A 394 31.84 -18.03 13.34
N PHE A 395 31.95 -16.73 13.67
CA PHE A 395 32.61 -16.33 14.93
C PHE A 395 31.88 -16.88 16.17
N PHE A 396 30.53 -16.84 16.14
CA PHE A 396 29.71 -17.38 17.22
C PHE A 396 29.86 -18.91 17.35
N ALA A 397 29.85 -19.63 16.23
CA ALA A 397 30.08 -21.06 16.21
C ALA A 397 31.49 -21.44 16.74
N VAL A 398 32.52 -20.68 16.35
CA VAL A 398 33.90 -20.83 16.84
C VAL A 398 33.97 -20.52 18.34
N ALA A 399 33.31 -19.46 18.81
CA ALA A 399 33.23 -19.11 20.22
C ALA A 399 32.51 -20.19 21.04
N LEU A 400 31.41 -20.75 20.53
CA LEU A 400 30.72 -21.89 21.17
C LEU A 400 31.59 -23.13 21.24
N LEU A 401 32.33 -23.43 20.16
CA LEU A 401 33.30 -24.52 20.15
C LEU A 401 34.42 -24.28 21.15
N ALA A 402 34.95 -23.08 21.25
CA ALA A 402 35.97 -22.71 22.22
C ALA A 402 35.44 -22.80 23.66
N ILE A 403 34.21 -22.34 23.91
CA ILE A 403 33.55 -22.48 25.22
C ILE A 403 33.28 -23.95 25.53
N GLY A 404 32.87 -24.75 24.54
CA GLY A 404 32.72 -26.19 24.67
C GLY A 404 34.03 -26.89 25.03
N LEU A 405 35.11 -26.55 24.32
CA LEU A 405 36.45 -27.09 24.62
C LEU A 405 36.98 -26.65 25.99
N LEU A 406 36.76 -25.36 26.35
CA LEU A 406 37.08 -24.85 27.69
C LEU A 406 36.25 -25.55 28.77
N SER A 407 34.95 -25.74 28.51
CA SER A 407 34.05 -26.45 29.43
C SER A 407 34.49 -27.91 29.65
N VAL A 408 34.85 -28.58 28.56
CA VAL A 408 35.39 -29.96 28.61
C VAL A 408 36.76 -29.99 29.33
N SER A 409 37.63 -29.02 29.05
CA SER A 409 38.93 -28.89 29.70
C SER A 409 38.79 -28.62 31.22
N ILE A 410 37.88 -27.69 31.59
CA ILE A 410 37.57 -27.40 33.00
C ILE A 410 36.89 -28.61 33.67
N TRP A 411 36.00 -29.30 32.92
CA TRP A 411 35.36 -30.52 33.43
C TRP A 411 36.39 -31.65 33.66
N LEU A 412 37.30 -31.88 32.72
CA LEU A 412 38.39 -32.84 32.85
C LEU A 412 39.34 -32.48 33.99
N TRP A 413 39.68 -31.19 34.12
CA TRP A 413 40.51 -30.71 35.22
C TRP A 413 39.82 -30.87 36.58
N ARG A 414 38.51 -30.48 36.68
CA ARG A 414 37.68 -30.69 37.87
C ARG A 414 37.45 -32.16 38.16
N LYS A 415 37.31 -33.01 37.15
CA LYS A 415 37.18 -34.45 37.34
C LYS A 415 38.48 -35.05 37.89
N ARG A 416 39.63 -34.58 37.41
CA ARG A 416 40.93 -34.96 37.95
C ARG A 416 41.16 -34.47 39.40
N GLN A 417 40.66 -33.28 39.72
CA GLN A 417 40.66 -32.77 41.09
C GLN A 417 39.67 -33.57 41.99
N LYS A 418 38.45 -33.81 41.48
CA LYS A 418 37.42 -34.57 42.23
C LYS A 418 37.80 -36.02 42.47
N ILE A 419 38.58 -36.61 41.60
CA ILE A 419 39.13 -37.99 41.88
C ILE A 419 40.08 -37.98 43.07
N ARG A 420 40.76 -36.90 43.35
CA ARG A 420 41.56 -36.71 44.54
C ARG A 420 40.77 -36.36 45.81
N ASP A 421 39.63 -35.63 45.64
CA ASP A 421 38.81 -35.21 46.78
C ASP A 421 37.61 -36.13 47.05
N MET A 422 37.36 -37.13 46.18
CA MET A 422 36.15 -37.96 46.21
C MET A 422 36.17 -39.05 47.31
N GLU A 423 37.31 -39.35 47.93
CA GLU A 423 37.31 -40.27 49.04
C GLU A 423 36.70 -39.69 50.33
N VAL A 424 36.48 -38.37 50.39
CA VAL A 424 36.02 -37.71 51.66
C VAL A 424 34.65 -37.12 51.63
N ARG A 425 34.06 -36.83 50.43
CA ARG A 425 32.80 -36.10 50.36
C ARG A 425 31.65 -36.79 49.62
N GLN A 426 31.72 -38.06 49.38
CA GLN A 426 30.79 -38.79 48.50
C GLN A 426 29.35 -38.97 49.02
N GLN A 427 29.01 -38.56 50.21
CA GLN A 427 27.66 -38.83 50.75
C GLN A 427 26.70 -37.65 50.93
N ILE A 428 27.06 -36.41 50.74
CA ILE A 428 26.13 -35.28 51.05
C ILE A 428 25.70 -34.44 49.84
N MET A 429 26.36 -34.53 48.71
CA MET A 429 26.10 -33.53 47.63
C MET A 429 25.43 -34.08 46.36
N GLY A 430 25.09 -35.36 46.34
CA GLY A 430 24.50 -36.03 45.16
C GLY A 430 23.06 -35.60 44.78
N MET A 431 22.33 -34.96 45.67
CA MET A 431 20.89 -34.69 45.44
C MET A 431 20.52 -33.23 45.13
N ARG A 432 21.43 -32.28 45.14
CA ARG A 432 21.06 -30.86 45.02
C ARG A 432 21.36 -30.19 43.67
N MET A 433 22.14 -30.84 42.79
CA MET A 433 22.65 -30.14 41.58
C MET A 433 21.93 -30.46 40.26
N GLU A 434 21.02 -31.41 40.24
CA GLU A 434 20.37 -31.87 39.00
C GLU A 434 19.26 -30.95 38.48
N ASN A 435 18.68 -30.11 39.35
CA ASN A 435 17.51 -29.28 39.00
C ASN A 435 17.82 -27.87 38.44
N THR A 436 19.03 -27.37 38.65
CA THR A 436 19.35 -25.98 38.25
C THR A 436 19.90 -25.88 36.82
N ARG A 437 20.45 -26.97 36.30
CA ARG A 437 21.08 -27.04 34.96
C ARG A 437 20.10 -27.06 33.79
N ASN A 438 18.82 -27.29 34.05
CA ASN A 438 17.78 -27.41 33.02
C ASN A 438 17.00 -26.09 32.74
N ARG A 439 17.45 -24.97 33.27
CA ARG A 439 16.66 -23.72 33.22
C ARG A 439 16.80 -22.95 31.90
N ILE A 440 17.94 -23.03 31.22
CA ILE A 440 17.98 -22.57 29.83
C ILE A 440 17.74 -23.80 28.97
N THR A 441 16.58 -23.89 28.39
CA THR A 441 16.36 -24.91 27.38
C THR A 441 17.29 -24.59 26.20
N PRO A 442 18.23 -25.48 25.86
CA PRO A 442 19.01 -25.38 24.62
C PRO A 442 18.11 -25.13 23.41
N HIS A 443 16.85 -25.50 23.50
CA HIS A 443 15.76 -25.27 22.59
C HIS A 443 15.44 -23.80 22.36
N PHE A 444 15.52 -22.89 23.37
CA PHE A 444 15.29 -21.48 23.19
C PHE A 444 16.40 -20.82 22.35
N ILE A 445 17.66 -21.10 22.72
CA ILE A 445 18.82 -20.62 21.96
C ILE A 445 18.78 -21.18 20.53
N TYR A 446 18.52 -22.47 20.39
CA TYR A 446 18.42 -23.12 19.09
C TYR A 446 17.26 -22.58 18.24
N ASN A 447 16.10 -22.33 18.84
CA ASN A 447 14.96 -21.75 18.14
C ASN A 447 15.25 -20.30 17.70
N ALA A 448 15.77 -19.45 18.59
CA ALA A 448 16.13 -18.07 18.24
C ALA A 448 17.15 -18.04 17.09
N LEU A 449 18.14 -18.90 17.14
CA LEU A 449 19.18 -19.04 16.13
C LEU A 449 18.62 -19.59 14.80
N THR A 450 17.80 -20.64 14.86
CA THR A 450 17.22 -21.27 13.65
C THR A 450 16.24 -20.33 12.96
N HIS A 451 15.44 -19.61 13.73
CA HIS A 451 14.48 -18.62 13.18
C HIS A 451 15.20 -17.46 12.49
N GLU A 452 16.30 -16.99 13.05
CA GLU A 452 17.08 -15.91 12.48
C GLU A 452 17.84 -16.35 11.21
N MET A 453 18.30 -17.60 11.17
CA MET A 453 18.83 -18.21 9.95
C MET A 453 17.78 -18.28 8.85
N LEU A 454 16.55 -18.67 9.16
CA LEU A 454 15.46 -18.74 8.20
C LEU A 454 15.08 -17.33 7.67
N ALA A 455 15.02 -16.34 8.56
CA ALA A 455 14.78 -14.95 8.18
C ALA A 455 15.86 -14.40 7.23
N GLN A 456 17.11 -14.78 7.46
CA GLN A 456 18.24 -14.44 6.60
C GLN A 456 18.16 -15.14 5.23
N MET A 457 17.75 -16.41 5.21
CA MET A 457 17.54 -17.16 3.95
C MET A 457 16.38 -16.60 3.12
N GLU A 458 15.38 -15.99 3.75
CA GLU A 458 14.23 -15.37 3.10
C GLU A 458 14.47 -13.91 2.68
N GLY A 459 15.67 -13.38 2.86
CA GLY A 459 16.05 -12.03 2.41
C GLY A 459 15.53 -10.90 3.30
N ARG A 460 15.10 -11.20 4.53
CA ARG A 460 14.67 -10.19 5.50
C ARG A 460 15.88 -9.58 6.24
N LYS A 461 15.77 -8.31 6.64
CA LYS A 461 16.79 -7.67 7.49
C LYS A 461 16.84 -8.36 8.86
N VAL A 462 18.02 -8.79 9.25
CA VAL A 462 18.28 -9.40 10.55
C VAL A 462 18.82 -8.34 11.50
N ASP A 463 18.20 -8.15 12.66
CA ASP A 463 18.74 -7.29 13.73
C ASP A 463 19.63 -8.12 14.67
N LEU A 464 20.90 -8.28 14.26
CA LEU A 464 21.91 -8.98 15.05
C LEU A 464 22.16 -8.35 16.43
N ASN A 465 21.92 -7.06 16.59
CA ASN A 465 22.08 -6.42 17.90
C ASN A 465 20.99 -6.89 18.88
N ALA A 466 19.73 -6.92 18.46
CA ALA A 466 18.63 -7.39 19.28
C ALA A 466 18.83 -8.87 19.65
N LEU A 467 19.22 -9.72 18.70
CA LEU A 467 19.50 -11.13 18.94
C LEU A 467 20.68 -11.31 19.92
N THR A 468 21.77 -10.58 19.72
CA THR A 468 22.96 -10.65 20.60
C THR A 468 22.61 -10.21 22.02
N GLN A 469 21.83 -9.15 22.19
CA GLN A 469 21.34 -8.67 23.49
C GLN A 469 20.42 -9.69 24.15
N LEU A 470 19.52 -10.29 23.40
CA LEU A 470 18.62 -11.32 23.89
C LEU A 470 19.41 -12.55 24.39
N LEU A 471 20.36 -13.05 23.58
CA LEU A 471 21.17 -14.21 23.94
C LEU A 471 22.06 -13.93 25.16
N ARG A 472 22.72 -12.78 25.20
CA ARG A 472 23.55 -12.37 26.31
C ARG A 472 22.75 -12.29 27.61
N ARG A 473 21.63 -11.57 27.60
CA ARG A 473 20.77 -11.42 28.78
C ARG A 473 20.09 -12.73 29.18
N GLY A 474 19.69 -13.56 28.20
CA GLY A 474 19.11 -14.86 28.47
C GLY A 474 20.11 -15.80 29.18
N VAL A 475 21.38 -15.76 28.79
CA VAL A 475 22.46 -16.51 29.50
C VAL A 475 22.71 -15.93 30.89
N GLU A 476 22.76 -14.59 31.02
CA GLU A 476 22.97 -13.94 32.32
C GLU A 476 21.81 -14.24 33.29
N GLN A 477 20.56 -14.15 32.85
CA GLN A 477 19.38 -14.40 33.69
C GLN A 477 19.15 -15.88 34.02
N ALA A 478 19.62 -16.77 33.21
CA ALA A 478 19.42 -18.21 33.45
C ALA A 478 20.18 -18.74 34.66
N ASP A 479 21.27 -18.11 35.04
CA ASP A 479 22.03 -18.47 36.24
C ASP A 479 21.48 -17.79 37.50
N MET A 480 20.51 -16.86 37.34
CA MET A 480 19.91 -16.14 38.46
C MET A 480 18.65 -16.84 38.94
N LEU A 481 18.49 -16.92 40.26
CA LEU A 481 17.26 -17.41 40.90
C LEU A 481 16.17 -16.33 40.86
N GLU A 482 16.59 -15.09 40.93
CA GLU A 482 15.76 -13.90 40.94
C GLU A 482 16.32 -12.84 40.00
N THR A 483 15.44 -11.98 39.51
CA THR A 483 15.77 -10.81 38.73
C THR A 483 14.82 -9.66 39.07
N THR A 484 15.15 -8.41 38.70
CA THR A 484 14.22 -7.31 38.88
C THR A 484 13.13 -7.35 37.81
N LEU A 485 11.94 -6.86 38.14
CA LEU A 485 10.85 -6.74 37.18
C LEU A 485 11.26 -5.88 35.97
N ALA A 486 12.07 -4.85 36.18
CA ALA A 486 12.58 -4.00 35.11
C ALA A 486 13.47 -4.76 34.12
N GLU A 487 14.34 -5.64 34.62
CA GLU A 487 15.21 -6.48 33.78
C GLU A 487 14.40 -7.50 33.00
N GLU A 488 13.43 -8.15 33.66
CA GLU A 488 12.55 -9.12 33.03
C GLU A 488 11.69 -8.48 31.94
N LEU A 489 11.10 -7.30 32.19
CA LEU A 489 10.33 -6.56 31.20
C LEU A 489 11.20 -6.10 30.02
N THR A 490 12.43 -5.70 30.29
CA THR A 490 13.38 -5.34 29.24
C THR A 490 13.71 -6.54 28.34
N PHE A 491 13.88 -7.72 28.96
CA PHE A 491 14.12 -8.95 28.22
C PHE A 491 12.91 -9.35 27.36
N VAL A 492 11.71 -9.20 27.92
CA VAL A 492 10.44 -9.41 27.21
C VAL A 492 10.32 -8.46 26.02
N ASP A 493 10.72 -7.19 26.15
CA ASP A 493 10.70 -6.24 25.04
C ASP A 493 11.54 -6.74 23.86
N TYR A 494 12.79 -7.15 24.13
CA TYR A 494 13.65 -7.70 23.07
C TYR A 494 13.05 -8.96 22.44
N TYR A 495 12.45 -9.82 23.24
CA TYR A 495 11.82 -11.03 22.75
C TYR A 495 10.63 -10.72 21.85
N VAL A 496 9.74 -9.82 22.28
CA VAL A 496 8.56 -9.39 21.53
C VAL A 496 8.95 -8.68 20.22
N ASP A 497 9.99 -7.85 20.24
CA ASP A 497 10.48 -7.17 19.04
C ASP A 497 10.99 -8.15 17.98
N ILE A 498 11.68 -9.21 18.40
CA ILE A 498 12.13 -10.26 17.50
C ILE A 498 10.94 -11.05 16.94
N GLU A 499 10.02 -11.48 17.79
CA GLU A 499 8.83 -12.23 17.37
C GLU A 499 7.92 -11.40 16.45
N ARG A 500 7.81 -10.09 16.71
CA ARG A 500 7.02 -9.15 15.89
C ARG A 500 7.52 -9.06 14.45
N GLN A 501 8.83 -9.12 14.25
CA GLN A 501 9.42 -9.09 12.91
C GLN A 501 9.14 -10.37 12.11
N GLN A 502 8.80 -11.45 12.80
CA GLN A 502 8.64 -12.79 12.22
C GLN A 502 7.17 -13.20 12.05
N MET A 503 6.24 -12.46 12.65
CA MET A 503 4.82 -12.80 12.56
C MET A 503 4.22 -12.36 11.22
N PRO A 504 3.44 -13.23 10.57
CA PRO A 504 2.78 -12.91 9.30
C PRO A 504 1.65 -11.87 9.47
N MET A 505 1.19 -11.65 10.70
CA MET A 505 0.12 -10.74 11.09
C MET A 505 0.61 -9.78 12.17
N ALA A 506 -0.01 -8.60 12.28
CA ALA A 506 0.40 -7.56 13.23
C ALA A 506 0.25 -8.02 14.69
N LEU A 507 1.33 -7.90 15.46
CA LEU A 507 1.35 -8.05 16.90
C LEU A 507 1.39 -6.67 17.56
N PHE A 508 0.35 -6.34 18.31
CA PHE A 508 0.29 -5.14 19.13
C PHE A 508 0.71 -5.50 20.56
N TYR A 509 1.77 -4.90 21.01
CA TYR A 509 2.30 -5.13 22.35
C TYR A 509 2.09 -3.89 23.21
N GLN A 510 1.53 -4.06 24.42
CA GLN A 510 1.23 -3.01 25.37
C GLN A 510 1.77 -3.38 26.76
N LYS A 511 2.32 -2.39 27.46
CA LYS A 511 2.72 -2.49 28.86
C LYS A 511 1.91 -1.52 29.70
N GLU A 512 1.31 -2.05 30.74
CA GLU A 512 0.53 -1.27 31.71
C GLU A 512 1.15 -1.48 33.10
N ILE A 513 1.92 -0.51 33.58
CA ILE A 513 2.55 -0.55 34.90
C ILE A 513 1.86 0.43 35.81
N GLY A 514 1.32 -0.07 36.93
CA GLY A 514 0.69 0.75 37.94
C GLY A 514 1.66 1.80 38.51
N SER A 515 1.19 2.99 38.77
CA SER A 515 2.00 4.08 39.31
C SER A 515 2.51 3.83 40.74
N ASP A 516 2.00 2.81 41.37
CA ASP A 516 2.33 2.32 42.72
C ASP A 516 3.34 1.15 42.74
N VAL A 517 3.90 0.77 41.58
CA VAL A 517 4.91 -0.28 41.44
C VAL A 517 6.19 0.33 40.86
N ASP A 518 7.29 0.18 41.59
CA ASP A 518 8.62 0.48 41.06
C ASP A 518 9.27 -0.81 40.50
N PRO A 519 9.41 -0.93 39.18
CA PRO A 519 9.97 -2.13 38.57
C PRO A 519 11.41 -2.45 38.94
N GLN A 520 12.15 -1.47 39.46
CA GLN A 520 13.55 -1.68 39.87
C GLN A 520 13.67 -2.38 41.23
N THR A 521 12.65 -2.32 42.04
CA THR A 521 12.68 -2.87 43.41
C THR A 521 11.94 -4.19 43.55
N VAL A 522 11.06 -4.53 42.60
CA VAL A 522 10.32 -5.79 42.63
C VAL A 522 11.20 -6.90 42.09
N LEU A 523 11.49 -7.88 42.93
CA LEU A 523 12.20 -9.11 42.56
C LEU A 523 11.21 -10.22 42.22
N LEU A 524 11.53 -11.01 41.20
CA LEU A 524 10.74 -12.17 40.78
C LEU A 524 11.65 -13.32 40.29
N PRO A 525 11.14 -14.57 40.25
CA PRO A 525 11.91 -15.68 39.68
C PRO A 525 12.26 -15.41 38.23
N ALA A 526 13.54 -15.46 37.90
CA ALA A 526 14.05 -15.12 36.57
C ALA A 526 13.36 -15.92 35.45
N MET A 527 13.17 -15.30 34.29
CA MET A 527 12.57 -15.86 33.07
C MET A 527 11.08 -16.24 33.17
N THR A 528 10.38 -15.82 34.21
CA THR A 528 8.97 -16.20 34.43
C THR A 528 8.02 -15.46 33.49
N ILE A 529 8.17 -14.12 33.40
CA ILE A 529 7.30 -13.28 32.53
C ILE A 529 7.59 -13.64 31.06
N GLN A 530 8.84 -13.85 30.73
CA GLN A 530 9.22 -14.29 29.38
C GLN A 530 8.51 -15.58 28.97
N ILE A 531 8.46 -16.60 29.86
CA ILE A 531 7.76 -17.85 29.58
C ILE A 531 6.27 -17.62 29.35
N PHE A 532 5.64 -16.72 30.10
CA PHE A 532 4.23 -16.36 29.90
C PHE A 532 4.02 -15.68 28.55
N VAL A 533 4.89 -14.72 28.21
CA VAL A 533 4.85 -14.00 26.92
C VAL A 533 5.11 -14.95 25.75
N GLU A 534 6.10 -15.84 25.90
CA GLU A 534 6.40 -16.88 24.89
C GLU A 534 5.17 -17.77 24.63
N ASN A 535 4.49 -18.20 25.69
CA ASN A 535 3.27 -19.00 25.57
C ASN A 535 2.13 -18.21 24.89
N ALA A 536 1.91 -16.96 25.28
CA ALA A 536 0.90 -16.09 24.70
C ALA A 536 1.15 -15.89 23.19
N ILE A 537 2.39 -15.60 22.80
CA ILE A 537 2.73 -15.42 21.39
C ILE A 537 2.62 -16.75 20.63
N LYS A 538 3.26 -17.82 21.10
CA LYS A 538 3.33 -19.09 20.36
C LYS A 538 1.99 -19.80 20.24
N HIS A 539 1.20 -19.77 21.29
CA HIS A 539 -0.04 -20.53 21.36
C HIS A 539 -1.30 -19.70 21.15
N GLY A 540 -1.28 -18.41 21.56
CA GLY A 540 -2.41 -17.50 21.39
C GLY A 540 -2.39 -16.77 20.05
N LEU A 541 -1.27 -16.13 19.69
CA LEU A 541 -1.23 -15.07 18.69
C LEU A 541 -0.55 -15.44 17.36
N LYS A 542 0.24 -16.51 17.30
CA LYS A 542 1.12 -16.83 16.16
C LYS A 542 0.41 -16.97 14.81
N ARG A 543 -0.86 -17.38 14.78
CA ARG A 543 -1.60 -17.65 13.54
C ARG A 543 -2.45 -16.50 13.06
N GLN A 544 -2.86 -15.60 13.93
CA GLN A 544 -3.85 -14.57 13.60
C GLN A 544 -3.46 -13.15 14.02
N GLY A 545 -2.26 -12.99 14.60
CA GLY A 545 -1.87 -11.70 15.19
C GLY A 545 -2.71 -11.39 16.42
N GLY A 546 -2.64 -10.17 16.90
CA GLY A 546 -3.50 -9.70 17.98
C GLY A 546 -2.79 -8.78 18.97
N ILE A 547 -3.37 -8.70 20.17
CA ILE A 547 -2.90 -7.82 21.24
C ILE A 547 -2.30 -8.68 22.35
N LEU A 548 -1.09 -8.35 22.73
CA LEU A 548 -0.39 -8.87 23.90
C LEU A 548 -0.25 -7.73 24.91
N THR A 549 -0.79 -7.91 26.10
CA THR A 549 -0.69 -6.92 27.18
C THR A 549 0.05 -7.52 28.38
N VAL A 550 1.11 -6.85 28.83
CA VAL A 550 1.74 -7.13 30.12
C VAL A 550 1.29 -6.06 31.09
N ARG A 551 0.55 -6.49 32.10
CA ARG A 551 0.00 -5.61 33.14
C ARG A 551 0.65 -5.91 34.48
N VAL A 552 1.06 -4.87 35.18
CA VAL A 552 1.63 -4.95 36.53
C VAL A 552 0.90 -4.01 37.45
N GLY A 553 0.47 -4.49 38.59
CA GLY A 553 -0.22 -3.70 39.60
C GLY A 553 -0.06 -4.26 41.02
N ARG A 554 -0.60 -3.55 41.99
CA ARG A 554 -0.61 -3.98 43.40
C ARG A 554 -1.90 -4.74 43.69
N GLN A 555 -1.77 -5.84 44.44
CA GLN A 555 -2.92 -6.57 44.99
C GLN A 555 -2.66 -6.84 46.47
N GLY A 556 -3.12 -5.91 47.33
CA GLY A 556 -2.79 -5.92 48.75
C GLY A 556 -1.30 -5.74 49.01
N ASP A 557 -0.72 -6.65 49.80
CA ASP A 557 0.72 -6.70 50.11
C ASP A 557 1.52 -7.55 49.10
N ALA A 558 1.07 -7.59 47.86
CA ALA A 558 1.73 -8.36 46.80
C ALA A 558 1.72 -7.60 45.46
N THR A 559 2.67 -7.90 44.60
CA THR A 559 2.71 -7.44 43.23
C THR A 559 2.12 -8.52 42.31
N LEU A 560 1.11 -8.13 41.51
CA LEU A 560 0.49 -8.95 40.48
C LEU A 560 1.07 -8.59 39.12
N VAL A 561 1.61 -9.59 38.46
CA VAL A 561 2.05 -9.48 37.05
C VAL A 561 1.14 -10.37 36.21
N GLU A 562 0.57 -9.82 35.16
CA GLU A 562 -0.32 -10.50 34.24
C GLU A 562 0.18 -10.38 32.82
N VAL A 563 0.10 -11.46 32.09
CA VAL A 563 0.30 -11.50 30.63
C VAL A 563 -1.02 -11.94 30.01
N ILE A 564 -1.59 -11.08 29.20
CA ILE A 564 -2.92 -11.22 28.61
C ILE A 564 -2.76 -11.20 27.09
N ASP A 565 -3.31 -12.17 26.43
CA ASP A 565 -3.44 -12.21 24.98
C ASP A 565 -4.91 -12.32 24.57
N ASN A 566 -5.22 -11.79 23.41
CA ASN A 566 -6.55 -11.89 22.80
C ASN A 566 -6.61 -13.00 21.72
N GLY A 567 -5.84 -14.06 21.91
CA GLY A 567 -5.75 -15.19 21.00
C GLY A 567 -6.87 -16.23 21.18
N GLN A 568 -6.58 -17.46 20.74
CA GLN A 568 -7.59 -18.55 20.73
C GLN A 568 -7.92 -19.13 22.11
N GLY A 569 -7.24 -18.68 23.18
CA GLY A 569 -7.36 -19.26 24.51
C GLY A 569 -6.78 -20.67 24.61
N LEU A 570 -6.95 -21.28 25.79
CA LEU A 570 -6.50 -22.66 26.06
C LEU A 570 -7.55 -23.64 25.53
N GLY A 571 -7.11 -24.58 24.69
CA GLY A 571 -7.99 -25.65 24.19
C GLY A 571 -8.39 -26.63 25.30
N ALA A 572 -9.48 -27.37 25.08
CA ALA A 572 -10.03 -28.33 26.04
C ALA A 572 -9.06 -29.46 26.46
N SER A 573 -8.00 -29.69 25.68
CA SER A 573 -6.94 -30.67 25.95
C SER A 573 -5.61 -30.03 26.36
N TYR A 574 -5.64 -28.82 26.96
CA TYR A 574 -4.40 -28.17 27.38
C TYR A 574 -3.60 -29.04 28.33
N GLN A 575 -2.36 -29.32 27.95
CA GLN A 575 -1.34 -29.92 28.80
C GLN A 575 -0.21 -28.92 29.05
N GLU A 576 0.23 -28.85 30.28
CA GLU A 576 1.29 -27.94 30.69
C GLU A 576 2.60 -28.24 29.94
N HIS A 577 3.04 -27.25 29.13
CA HIS A 577 4.28 -27.35 28.36
C HIS A 577 5.53 -27.19 29.27
N THR A 578 6.70 -27.52 28.70
CA THR A 578 7.98 -27.52 29.42
C THR A 578 8.27 -26.21 30.15
N GLY A 579 7.99 -25.04 29.55
CA GLY A 579 8.21 -23.75 30.20
C GLY A 579 7.41 -23.57 31.48
N MET A 580 6.10 -23.82 31.44
CA MET A 580 5.22 -23.69 32.60
C MET A 580 5.59 -24.68 33.71
N ARG A 581 6.06 -25.88 33.34
CA ARG A 581 6.55 -26.87 34.30
C ARG A 581 7.81 -26.39 35.03
N VAL A 582 8.72 -25.73 34.32
CA VAL A 582 9.92 -25.11 34.92
C VAL A 582 9.51 -23.98 35.90
N VAL A 583 8.58 -23.11 35.52
CA VAL A 583 8.05 -22.08 36.40
C VAL A 583 7.48 -22.72 37.67
N ARG A 584 6.66 -23.75 37.53
CA ARG A 584 6.07 -24.49 38.67
C ARG A 584 7.13 -25.04 39.61
N GLN A 585 8.14 -25.77 39.08
CA GLN A 585 9.21 -26.36 39.88
C GLN A 585 10.05 -25.30 40.58
N THR A 586 10.36 -24.20 39.91
CA THR A 586 11.10 -23.07 40.50
C THR A 586 10.33 -22.43 41.65
N ILE A 587 9.05 -22.10 41.42
CA ILE A 587 8.21 -21.50 42.46
C ILE A 587 8.01 -22.46 43.63
N GLN A 588 7.81 -23.76 43.36
CA GLN A 588 7.66 -24.77 44.42
C GLN A 588 8.94 -24.85 45.28
N MET A 589 10.13 -24.89 44.67
CA MET A 589 11.40 -24.90 45.40
C MET A 589 11.60 -23.61 46.22
N LEU A 590 11.26 -22.44 45.68
CA LEU A 590 11.36 -21.17 46.40
C LEU A 590 10.36 -21.12 47.56
N ASN A 591 9.15 -21.61 47.35
CA ASN A 591 8.08 -21.64 48.34
C ASN A 591 8.35 -22.60 49.51
N GLU A 592 9.09 -23.70 49.29
CA GLU A 592 9.42 -24.67 50.35
C GLU A 592 10.13 -24.03 51.58
N ARG A 593 10.73 -22.85 51.42
CA ARG A 593 11.53 -22.15 52.42
C ARG A 593 10.98 -20.79 52.83
N ASN A 594 9.84 -20.39 52.29
CA ASN A 594 9.21 -19.11 52.60
C ASN A 594 7.87 -19.30 53.31
N GLN A 595 7.60 -18.45 54.26
CA GLN A 595 6.29 -18.42 54.94
C GLN A 595 5.20 -17.87 54.04
N GLN A 596 5.55 -16.90 53.22
CA GLN A 596 4.68 -16.37 52.16
C GLN A 596 5.01 -17.09 50.86
N GLN A 597 3.97 -17.35 50.06
CA GLN A 597 4.15 -18.14 48.86
C GLN A 597 3.89 -17.31 47.61
N ILE A 598 4.77 -17.40 46.63
CA ILE A 598 4.51 -16.96 45.27
C ILE A 598 3.46 -17.90 44.69
N THR A 599 2.41 -17.31 44.09
CA THR A 599 1.40 -18.10 43.37
C THR A 599 1.33 -17.66 41.91
N PHE A 600 0.97 -18.55 41.03
CA PHE A 600 0.85 -18.29 39.62
C PHE A 600 -0.21 -19.18 39.00
N GLY A 601 -0.67 -18.79 37.80
CA GLY A 601 -1.64 -19.60 37.06
C GLY A 601 -1.78 -19.16 35.61
N ILE A 602 -2.56 -19.94 34.88
CA ILE A 602 -2.96 -19.66 33.50
C ILE A 602 -4.41 -20.07 33.33
N GLY A 603 -5.20 -19.30 32.61
CA GLY A 603 -6.61 -19.58 32.37
C GLY A 603 -7.21 -18.77 31.23
N ASN A 604 -8.35 -19.24 30.72
CA ASN A 604 -9.10 -18.53 29.72
C ASN A 604 -9.82 -17.32 30.31
N ILE A 605 -9.85 -16.23 29.52
CA ILE A 605 -10.70 -15.06 29.70
C ILE A 605 -11.66 -14.95 28.50
N PRO A 606 -12.70 -14.11 28.55
CA PRO A 606 -13.69 -14.04 27.47
C PRO A 606 -13.11 -13.88 26.06
N ASP A 607 -12.02 -13.12 25.94
CA ASP A 607 -11.39 -12.80 24.66
C ASP A 607 -9.91 -13.22 24.62
N GLY A 608 -9.57 -14.43 25.08
CA GLY A 608 -8.21 -14.95 24.98
C GLY A 608 -7.72 -15.72 26.20
N CYS A 609 -6.44 -15.56 26.56
CA CYS A 609 -5.82 -16.22 27.68
C CYS A 609 -5.10 -15.23 28.60
N ARG A 610 -5.06 -15.57 29.89
CA ARG A 610 -4.35 -14.81 30.93
C ARG A 610 -3.42 -15.73 31.70
N SER A 611 -2.14 -15.39 31.74
CA SER A 611 -1.17 -15.94 32.67
C SER A 611 -0.89 -14.90 33.76
N TRP A 612 -0.74 -15.32 34.99
CA TRP A 612 -0.51 -14.41 36.11
C TRP A 612 0.48 -14.95 37.11
N LEU A 613 1.19 -14.03 37.78
CA LEU A 613 2.14 -14.27 38.88
C LEU A 613 1.86 -13.28 40.00
N LEU A 614 1.64 -13.77 41.19
CA LEU A 614 1.45 -12.96 42.39
C LEU A 614 2.64 -13.16 43.33
N ILE A 615 3.34 -12.06 43.61
CA ILE A 615 4.60 -12.06 44.35
C ILE A 615 4.38 -11.29 45.67
N PRO A 616 4.45 -11.94 46.85
CA PRO A 616 4.37 -11.25 48.13
C PRO A 616 5.55 -10.30 48.34
N ASP A 617 5.28 -9.18 49.01
CA ASP A 617 6.34 -8.27 49.47
C ASP A 617 7.26 -9.00 50.46
N ASN A 618 8.53 -8.64 50.45
CA ASN A 618 9.55 -9.26 51.33
C ASN A 618 9.75 -10.78 51.13
N PHE A 619 9.45 -11.32 49.96
CA PHE A 619 9.77 -12.70 49.61
C PHE A 619 11.29 -12.90 49.61
N ASN A 620 11.79 -13.97 50.29
CA ASN A 620 13.22 -14.23 50.43
C ASN A 620 13.71 -15.20 49.35
N TYR A 621 14.53 -14.71 48.43
CA TYR A 621 15.16 -15.53 47.38
C TYR A 621 16.49 -16.15 47.77
N ASN A 622 17.05 -15.84 48.93
CA ASN A 622 18.38 -16.29 49.35
C ASN A 622 18.36 -17.75 49.85
N ILE A 623 18.86 -18.66 49.01
CA ILE A 623 18.88 -20.11 49.29
C ILE A 623 20.14 -20.53 50.10
N GLU A 624 21.17 -19.68 50.20
CA GLU A 624 22.46 -20.04 50.78
C GLU A 624 22.60 -19.81 52.29
N LYS A 625 21.64 -19.18 52.95
CA LYS A 625 21.71 -18.91 54.38
C LYS A 625 20.67 -19.72 55.17
N ILE A 626 20.95 -20.99 55.41
CA ILE A 626 20.70 -21.73 56.68
C ILE A 626 21.65 -22.92 56.73
#